data_72a26b88b877eb8fe6e753e5795deee8
#
_entry.id   72a26b88b877eb8fe6e753e5795deee8
#
_cell.length_a   1.000
_cell.length_b   1.000
_cell.length_c   1.000
_cell.angle_alpha   90.00
_cell.angle_beta   90.00
_cell.angle_gamma   90.00
#
_symmetry.space_group_name_H-M   'P 1'
#
loop_
_entity.id
_entity.type
_entity.pdbx_description
1 polymer ?
#
loop_
_entity_poly.entity_id
_entity_poly.type
_entity_poly.pdbx_seq_one_letter_code
_entity_poly.pdbx_strand_id
1 'polypeptide(L)'
;FFADRVVGENPDVDKFLMTNTHEGKYNEYPSLLFIDPFGYKGIKTKVLAEFLKNWGNEIFIFLNTKRIHAALENDKFEPLMMELFPIYYNEIKNDRKYKSTVAERLQLIIDNLGKEYQNILQNKVYYTAFKFQEEDIDATSHFILHLTKSSRGFDLIKTIYNDFANVGTVFDGVNTYTFDVKKITNPIADLFDMKALNIDKLKDMIYKAYRGKMLSAFDLFDEHQISGNYCRRHYAIALRKLCSENKLQSTFTDNKNHSVSVLISKDCILKFD
;
A
#
# COMPACT_ATOMS: atom_id res chain seq x y z
N PHE A 1 -8.19 10.08 22.96
CA PHE A 1 -9.62 10.34 22.73
C PHE A 1 -10.05 9.48 21.56
N PHE A 2 -10.68 8.37 21.84
CA PHE A 2 -11.37 7.59 20.84
C PHE A 2 -12.77 8.17 20.71
N ALA A 3 -13.08 8.77 19.57
CA ALA A 3 -14.46 9.08 19.28
C ALA A 3 -15.13 7.77 18.87
N ASP A 4 -15.77 7.11 19.80
CA ASP A 4 -16.70 6.01 19.54
C ASP A 4 -17.93 6.56 18.78
N ARG A 5 -17.75 6.80 17.49
CA ARG A 5 -18.88 6.99 16.60
C ARG A 5 -18.87 5.89 15.57
N VAL A 6 -19.58 4.83 15.88
CA VAL A 6 -20.09 3.92 14.86
C VAL A 6 -21.06 4.73 14.03
N VAL A 7 -20.62 5.17 12.88
CA VAL A 7 -21.49 5.87 11.94
C VAL A 7 -22.18 4.78 11.13
N GLY A 8 -23.41 4.46 11.51
CA GLY A 8 -24.32 3.66 10.69
C GLY A 8 -24.65 4.37 9.38
N GLU A 9 -25.63 3.87 8.62
CA GLU A 9 -26.16 4.47 7.38
C GLU A 9 -26.72 5.88 7.62
N ASN A 10 -25.86 6.82 7.96
CA ASN A 10 -26.27 8.16 8.31
C ASN A 10 -25.85 9.10 7.17
N PRO A 11 -26.79 9.80 6.53
CA PRO A 11 -26.49 10.83 5.52
C PRO A 11 -25.58 11.95 6.06
N ASP A 12 -25.40 12.04 7.37
CA ASP A 12 -24.50 12.96 8.01
C ASP A 12 -23.02 12.55 7.95
N VAL A 13 -22.64 11.35 7.45
CA VAL A 13 -21.22 10.98 7.28
C VAL A 13 -20.53 11.89 6.28
N ASP A 14 -21.17 12.12 5.14
CA ASP A 14 -20.66 13.04 4.13
C ASP A 14 -20.50 14.44 4.75
N LYS A 15 -21.49 14.90 5.49
CA LYS A 15 -21.48 16.17 6.19
C LYS A 15 -20.41 16.23 7.28
N PHE A 16 -20.22 15.15 8.06
CA PHE A 16 -19.17 15.06 9.07
C PHE A 16 -17.79 15.08 8.42
N LEU A 17 -17.57 14.31 7.36
CA LEU A 17 -16.33 14.31 6.59
C LEU A 17 -16.06 15.70 5.97
N MET A 18 -17.09 16.34 5.43
CA MET A 18 -17.00 17.68 4.85
C MET A 18 -16.80 18.78 5.91
N THR A 19 -17.41 18.69 7.09
CA THR A 19 -17.24 19.69 8.16
C THR A 19 -15.88 19.63 8.82
N ASN A 20 -15.21 18.48 8.80
CA ASN A 20 -13.82 18.35 9.26
C ASN A 20 -12.79 18.70 8.16
N THR A 21 -13.25 19.03 6.96
CA THR A 21 -12.41 19.46 5.83
C THR A 21 -12.49 20.97 5.64
N HIS A 22 -12.45 21.78 6.69
CA HIS A 22 -12.53 23.22 6.56
C HIS A 22 -11.45 23.77 5.65
N GLU A 23 -11.87 24.42 4.57
CA GLU A 23 -11.01 25.19 3.69
C GLU A 23 -10.10 26.11 4.50
N GLY A 24 -8.79 25.88 4.44
CA GLY A 24 -7.78 26.75 5.03
C GLY A 24 -7.53 26.61 6.53
N LYS A 25 -8.21 25.70 7.24
CA LYS A 25 -7.89 25.40 8.64
C LYS A 25 -7.31 23.99 8.74
N TYR A 26 -6.12 23.89 9.34
CA TYR A 26 -5.54 22.61 9.70
C TYR A 26 -6.41 21.94 10.76
N ASN A 27 -6.64 20.63 10.66
CA ASN A 27 -7.17 19.87 11.77
C ASN A 27 -6.23 20.04 12.97
N GLU A 28 -6.79 20.28 14.12
CA GLU A 28 -6.01 20.36 15.37
C GLU A 28 -5.35 19.02 15.70
N TYR A 29 -5.95 17.91 15.21
CA TYR A 29 -5.49 16.55 15.48
C TYR A 29 -5.44 15.72 14.21
N PRO A 30 -4.38 14.89 14.02
CA PRO A 30 -4.36 13.89 12.97
C PRO A 30 -5.49 12.87 13.18
N SER A 31 -6.14 12.48 12.11
CA SER A 31 -7.32 11.59 12.19
C SER A 31 -7.13 10.35 11.33
N LEU A 32 -7.45 9.20 11.91
CA LEU A 32 -7.51 7.92 11.23
C LEU A 32 -8.97 7.57 10.95
N LEU A 33 -9.31 7.42 9.67
CA LEU A 33 -10.64 7.02 9.24
C LEU A 33 -10.61 5.55 8.80
N PHE A 34 -11.38 4.71 9.48
CA PHE A 34 -11.64 3.34 9.06
C PHE A 34 -13.06 3.25 8.51
N ILE A 35 -13.19 2.80 7.25
CA ILE A 35 -14.46 2.66 6.56
C ILE A 35 -14.69 1.18 6.26
N ASP A 36 -15.78 0.66 6.79
CA ASP A 36 -16.31 -0.67 6.45
C ASP A 36 -17.70 -0.49 5.83
N PRO A 37 -17.77 -0.20 4.53
CA PRO A 37 -19.04 -0.01 3.85
C PRO A 37 -19.69 -1.34 3.59
N PHE A 38 -21.01 -1.38 3.53
CA PHE A 38 -21.73 -2.56 3.08
C PHE A 38 -21.47 -2.83 1.58
N GLY A 39 -20.30 -3.38 1.31
CA GLY A 39 -19.76 -3.58 -0.04
C GLY A 39 -18.98 -2.38 -0.54
N TYR A 40 -19.58 -1.53 -1.36
CA TYR A 40 -19.00 -0.31 -1.91
C TYR A 40 -19.97 0.89 -1.84
N LYS A 41 -21.18 0.68 -1.33
CA LYS A 41 -22.19 1.73 -1.19
C LYS A 41 -21.71 2.80 -0.22
N GLY A 42 -21.94 4.05 -0.59
CA GLY A 42 -21.59 5.20 0.23
C GLY A 42 -20.11 5.61 0.18
N ILE A 43 -19.27 4.91 -0.60
CA ILE A 43 -17.90 5.37 -0.83
C ILE A 43 -17.91 6.40 -1.94
N LYS A 44 -17.66 7.64 -1.57
CA LYS A 44 -17.47 8.75 -2.50
C LYS A 44 -16.01 9.17 -2.48
N THR A 45 -15.24 8.68 -3.45
CA THR A 45 -13.79 8.90 -3.51
C THR A 45 -13.41 10.37 -3.45
N LYS A 46 -14.18 11.26 -4.08
CA LYS A 46 -13.94 12.71 -4.01
C LYS A 46 -14.05 13.26 -2.57
N VAL A 47 -15.05 12.81 -1.82
CA VAL A 47 -15.25 13.25 -0.42
C VAL A 47 -14.13 12.73 0.47
N LEU A 48 -13.74 11.48 0.29
CA LEU A 48 -12.63 10.89 1.03
C LEU A 48 -11.29 11.52 0.68
N ALA A 49 -11.10 11.91 -0.57
CA ALA A 49 -9.92 12.65 -0.98
C ALA A 49 -9.84 14.04 -0.29
N GLU A 50 -10.96 14.75 -0.16
CA GLU A 50 -11.02 16.01 0.61
C GLU A 50 -10.63 15.79 2.08
N PHE A 51 -11.14 14.72 2.73
CA PHE A 51 -10.73 14.35 4.07
C PHE A 51 -9.22 14.08 4.15
N LEU A 52 -8.67 13.36 3.17
CA LEU A 52 -7.24 13.02 3.12
C LEU A 52 -6.35 14.25 2.90
N LYS A 53 -6.85 15.37 2.34
CA LYS A 53 -6.08 16.63 2.18
C LYS A 53 -5.59 17.17 3.51
N ASN A 54 -6.34 16.99 4.59
CA ASN A 54 -6.01 17.53 5.90
C ASN A 54 -4.71 16.93 6.46
N TRP A 55 -4.00 17.71 7.24
CA TRP A 55 -2.76 17.30 7.86
C TRP A 55 -2.96 16.09 8.77
N GLY A 56 -2.06 15.08 8.62
CA GLY A 56 -2.06 13.90 9.48
C GLY A 56 -3.22 12.93 9.28
N ASN A 57 -4.12 13.18 8.30
CA ASN A 57 -5.23 12.28 8.03
C ASN A 57 -4.78 11.07 7.21
N GLU A 58 -5.26 9.91 7.61
CA GLU A 58 -5.08 8.63 6.94
C GLU A 58 -6.40 7.88 6.80
N ILE A 59 -6.53 7.03 5.80
CA ILE A 59 -7.77 6.29 5.52
C ILE A 59 -7.46 4.81 5.37
N PHE A 60 -8.31 3.99 5.99
CA PHE A 60 -8.43 2.56 5.72
C PHE A 60 -9.82 2.27 5.15
N ILE A 61 -9.88 1.58 4.02
CA ILE A 61 -11.14 1.18 3.40
C ILE A 61 -11.17 -0.34 3.29
N PHE A 62 -12.14 -0.98 3.95
CA PHE A 62 -12.38 -2.40 3.83
C PHE A 62 -13.38 -2.66 2.69
N LEU A 63 -12.97 -3.37 1.67
CA LEU A 63 -13.73 -3.55 0.44
C LEU A 63 -13.92 -5.02 0.08
N ASN A 64 -15.13 -5.35 -0.35
CA ASN A 64 -15.44 -6.66 -0.93
C ASN A 64 -15.18 -6.65 -2.44
N THR A 65 -14.17 -7.38 -2.87
CA THR A 65 -13.74 -7.43 -4.28
C THR A 65 -14.77 -8.03 -5.21
N LYS A 66 -15.47 -9.09 -4.78
CA LYS A 66 -16.49 -9.76 -5.60
C LYS A 66 -17.65 -8.82 -5.90
N ARG A 67 -18.06 -8.00 -4.93
CA ARG A 67 -19.14 -7.03 -5.12
C ARG A 67 -18.76 -5.92 -6.08
N ILE A 68 -17.53 -5.39 -5.98
CA ILE A 68 -17.04 -4.38 -6.91
C ILE A 68 -16.95 -4.98 -8.32
N HIS A 69 -16.41 -6.18 -8.45
CA HIS A 69 -16.30 -6.86 -9.73
C HIS A 69 -17.66 -7.07 -10.39
N ALA A 70 -18.63 -7.60 -9.65
CA ALA A 70 -19.99 -7.80 -10.16
C ALA A 70 -20.69 -6.48 -10.53
N ALA A 71 -20.41 -5.40 -9.78
CA ALA A 71 -20.98 -4.09 -10.06
C ALA A 71 -20.38 -3.46 -11.34
N LEU A 72 -19.10 -3.65 -11.61
CA LEU A 72 -18.44 -3.18 -12.83
C LEU A 72 -18.97 -3.87 -14.10
N GLU A 73 -19.49 -5.08 -13.98
CA GLU A 73 -20.08 -5.84 -15.09
C GLU A 73 -21.58 -5.53 -15.34
N ASN A 74 -22.20 -4.71 -14.49
CA ASN A 74 -23.63 -4.44 -14.55
C ASN A 74 -23.90 -2.92 -14.56
N ASP A 75 -24.37 -2.42 -15.69
CA ASP A 75 -24.64 -1.00 -15.93
C ASP A 75 -25.62 -0.36 -14.92
N LYS A 76 -26.45 -1.17 -14.26
CA LYS A 76 -27.32 -0.70 -13.20
C LYS A 76 -26.57 -0.07 -12.02
N PHE A 77 -25.34 -0.48 -11.81
CA PHE A 77 -24.47 0.02 -10.74
C PHE A 77 -23.47 1.09 -11.20
N GLU A 78 -23.54 1.48 -12.49
CA GLU A 78 -22.65 2.49 -13.05
C GLU A 78 -22.56 3.78 -12.22
N PRO A 79 -23.68 4.40 -11.74
CA PRO A 79 -23.58 5.60 -10.92
C PRO A 79 -22.74 5.43 -9.66
N LEU A 80 -22.87 4.27 -8.99
CA LEU A 80 -22.10 3.95 -7.78
C LEU A 80 -20.63 3.68 -8.10
N MET A 81 -20.35 3.05 -9.24
CA MET A 81 -18.98 2.82 -9.69
C MET A 81 -18.29 4.11 -10.12
N MET A 82 -19.03 5.08 -10.68
CA MET A 82 -18.51 6.42 -10.97
C MET A 82 -18.26 7.24 -9.68
N GLU A 83 -18.95 6.99 -8.59
CA GLU A 83 -18.62 7.59 -7.29
C GLU A 83 -17.32 6.99 -6.71
N LEU A 84 -17.11 5.68 -6.90
CA LEU A 84 -15.92 4.97 -6.46
C LEU A 84 -14.71 5.26 -7.35
N PHE A 85 -14.90 5.35 -8.67
CA PHE A 85 -13.88 5.60 -9.69
C PHE A 85 -14.23 6.81 -10.57
N PRO A 86 -14.21 8.02 -10.01
CA PRO A 86 -14.67 9.21 -10.72
C PRO A 86 -13.83 9.60 -11.95
N ILE A 87 -12.60 9.10 -12.07
CA ILE A 87 -11.67 9.38 -13.18
C ILE A 87 -11.48 8.13 -14.04
N TYR A 88 -11.23 6.97 -13.42
CA TYR A 88 -10.78 5.76 -14.11
C TYR A 88 -11.90 4.76 -14.42
N TYR A 89 -13.18 5.06 -14.14
CA TYR A 89 -14.28 4.13 -14.38
C TYR A 89 -14.30 3.55 -15.80
N ASN A 90 -14.24 4.42 -16.81
CA ASN A 90 -14.30 4.00 -18.21
C ASN A 90 -13.07 3.19 -18.64
N GLU A 91 -11.88 3.54 -18.10
CA GLU A 91 -10.66 2.80 -18.36
C GLU A 91 -10.75 1.39 -17.77
N ILE A 92 -11.17 1.26 -16.51
CA ILE A 92 -11.34 -0.04 -15.83
C ILE A 92 -12.36 -0.90 -16.59
N LYS A 93 -13.49 -0.33 -17.00
CA LYS A 93 -14.56 -1.04 -17.72
C LYS A 93 -14.10 -1.56 -19.09
N ASN A 94 -13.22 -0.83 -19.77
CA ASN A 94 -12.77 -1.15 -21.11
C ASN A 94 -11.39 -1.84 -21.18
N ASP A 95 -10.65 -1.89 -20.09
CA ASP A 95 -9.31 -2.48 -20.06
C ASP A 95 -9.37 -3.98 -20.36
N ARG A 96 -8.50 -4.43 -21.25
CA ARG A 96 -8.39 -5.85 -21.60
C ARG A 96 -7.93 -6.70 -20.42
N LYS A 97 -7.08 -6.17 -19.55
CA LYS A 97 -6.62 -6.84 -18.33
C LYS A 97 -7.76 -7.08 -17.35
N TYR A 98 -8.72 -6.19 -17.31
CA TYR A 98 -9.94 -6.37 -16.52
C TYR A 98 -10.68 -7.66 -16.90
N LYS A 99 -10.65 -8.05 -18.19
CA LYS A 99 -11.33 -9.25 -18.71
C LYS A 99 -10.46 -10.51 -18.68
N SER A 100 -9.22 -10.46 -18.21
CA SER A 100 -8.29 -11.60 -18.20
C SER A 100 -8.51 -12.53 -17.00
N THR A 101 -7.60 -12.55 -16.06
CA THR A 101 -7.72 -13.39 -14.85
C THR A 101 -8.38 -12.63 -13.70
N VAL A 102 -8.96 -13.37 -12.73
CA VAL A 102 -9.56 -12.76 -11.54
C VAL A 102 -8.51 -11.98 -10.74
N ALA A 103 -7.30 -12.54 -10.59
CA ALA A 103 -6.23 -11.91 -9.84
C ALA A 103 -5.79 -10.57 -10.46
N GLU A 104 -5.65 -10.51 -11.79
CA GLU A 104 -5.31 -9.27 -12.51
C GLU A 104 -6.41 -8.23 -12.40
N ARG A 105 -7.68 -8.64 -12.49
CA ARG A 105 -8.82 -7.74 -12.31
C ARG A 105 -8.89 -7.12 -10.92
N LEU A 106 -8.61 -7.92 -9.90
CA LEU A 106 -8.60 -7.44 -8.52
C LEU A 106 -7.45 -6.47 -8.27
N GLN A 107 -6.26 -6.77 -8.81
CA GLN A 107 -5.12 -5.86 -8.73
C GLN A 107 -5.39 -4.55 -9.47
N LEU A 108 -6.00 -4.62 -10.65
CA LEU A 108 -6.40 -3.44 -11.42
C LEU A 108 -7.37 -2.53 -10.63
N ILE A 109 -8.35 -3.12 -9.93
CA ILE A 109 -9.28 -2.38 -9.08
C ILE A 109 -8.53 -1.63 -7.97
N ILE A 110 -7.61 -2.31 -7.27
CA ILE A 110 -6.83 -1.73 -6.18
C ILE A 110 -5.95 -0.58 -6.70
N ASP A 111 -5.24 -0.82 -7.80
CA ASP A 111 -4.31 0.15 -8.37
C ASP A 111 -5.04 1.39 -8.89
N ASN A 112 -6.16 1.21 -9.56
CA ASN A 112 -6.94 2.35 -10.04
C ASN A 112 -7.60 3.11 -8.90
N LEU A 113 -8.05 2.44 -7.84
CA LEU A 113 -8.57 3.12 -6.66
C LEU A 113 -7.48 3.97 -5.99
N GLY A 114 -6.27 3.46 -5.84
CA GLY A 114 -5.13 4.25 -5.36
C GLY A 114 -4.81 5.45 -6.25
N LYS A 115 -4.80 5.26 -7.58
CA LYS A 115 -4.57 6.32 -8.56
C LYS A 115 -5.65 7.41 -8.55
N GLU A 116 -6.92 7.08 -8.26
CA GLU A 116 -7.99 8.08 -8.10
C GLU A 116 -7.58 9.15 -7.09
N TYR A 117 -7.12 8.73 -5.90
CA TYR A 117 -6.69 9.67 -4.87
C TYR A 117 -5.45 10.47 -5.28
N GLN A 118 -4.48 9.84 -5.95
CA GLN A 118 -3.29 10.53 -6.45
C GLN A 118 -3.66 11.64 -7.44
N ASN A 119 -4.60 11.36 -8.36
CA ASN A 119 -5.03 12.32 -9.36
C ASN A 119 -5.93 13.43 -8.79
N ILE A 120 -6.89 13.09 -7.93
CA ILE A 120 -7.78 14.10 -7.32
C ILE A 120 -6.96 15.07 -6.46
N LEU A 121 -5.99 14.57 -5.71
CA LEU A 121 -5.19 15.39 -4.80
C LEU A 121 -4.03 16.11 -5.48
N GLN A 122 -3.64 15.70 -6.69
CA GLN A 122 -2.47 16.22 -7.41
C GLN A 122 -1.19 16.25 -6.54
N ASN A 123 -1.14 15.39 -5.51
CA ASN A 123 -0.08 15.28 -4.53
C ASN A 123 0.39 13.83 -4.45
N LYS A 124 1.58 13.63 -3.86
CA LYS A 124 2.10 12.30 -3.60
C LYS A 124 1.21 11.62 -2.53
N VAL A 125 0.42 10.66 -2.96
CA VAL A 125 -0.37 9.78 -2.10
C VAL A 125 0.21 8.40 -2.22
N TYR A 126 0.47 7.78 -1.07
CA TYR A 126 0.91 6.40 -0.96
C TYR A 126 -0.31 5.52 -0.69
N TYR A 127 -0.34 4.36 -1.32
CA TYR A 127 -1.36 3.35 -1.04
C TYR A 127 -0.76 1.96 -1.01
N THR A 128 -1.33 1.12 -0.17
CA THR A 128 -1.04 -0.32 -0.15
C THR A 128 -2.29 -1.08 0.28
N ALA A 129 -2.41 -2.32 -0.15
CA ALA A 129 -3.55 -3.16 0.19
C ALA A 129 -3.10 -4.44 0.91
N PHE A 130 -3.93 -4.85 1.86
CA PHE A 130 -3.85 -6.14 2.52
C PHE A 130 -5.04 -6.99 2.08
N LYS A 131 -4.76 -8.11 1.43
CA LYS A 131 -5.77 -9.01 0.85
C LYS A 131 -6.11 -10.13 1.82
N PHE A 132 -7.37 -10.53 1.84
CA PHE A 132 -7.86 -11.72 2.54
C PHE A 132 -8.24 -12.77 1.50
N GLN A 133 -7.61 -13.92 1.57
CA GLN A 133 -7.90 -15.05 0.69
C GLN A 133 -8.99 -15.93 1.31
N GLU A 134 -9.87 -16.46 0.49
CA GLU A 134 -10.90 -17.40 0.94
C GLU A 134 -10.30 -18.78 1.23
N GLU A 135 -10.84 -19.46 2.26
CA GLU A 135 -10.32 -20.75 2.70
C GLU A 135 -10.42 -21.85 1.65
N ASP A 136 -11.49 -21.85 0.88
CA ASP A 136 -11.81 -22.95 -0.07
C ASP A 136 -11.43 -22.65 -1.51
N ILE A 137 -11.12 -21.41 -1.84
CA ILE A 137 -10.88 -20.95 -3.19
C ILE A 137 -9.66 -20.03 -3.17
N ASP A 138 -8.70 -20.22 -4.08
CA ASP A 138 -7.57 -19.30 -4.25
C ASP A 138 -8.00 -17.93 -4.82
N ALA A 139 -9.04 -17.36 -4.21
CA ALA A 139 -9.61 -16.08 -4.59
C ALA A 139 -9.61 -15.11 -3.43
N THR A 140 -9.24 -13.87 -3.70
CA THR A 140 -9.36 -12.78 -2.73
C THR A 140 -10.82 -12.43 -2.52
N SER A 141 -11.29 -12.46 -1.27
CA SER A 141 -12.66 -12.06 -0.92
C SER A 141 -12.78 -10.58 -0.61
N HIS A 142 -11.82 -10.09 0.15
CA HIS A 142 -11.78 -8.72 0.65
C HIS A 142 -10.35 -8.18 0.62
N PHE A 143 -10.24 -6.86 0.70
CA PHE A 143 -8.98 -6.19 0.96
C PHE A 143 -9.18 -4.95 1.83
N ILE A 144 -8.15 -4.58 2.57
CA ILE A 144 -8.05 -3.29 3.24
C ILE A 144 -7.11 -2.43 2.42
N LEU A 145 -7.62 -1.32 1.90
CA LEU A 145 -6.80 -0.31 1.24
C LEU A 145 -6.41 0.75 2.27
N HIS A 146 -5.13 0.96 2.46
CA HIS A 146 -4.58 2.06 3.24
C HIS A 146 -4.13 3.19 2.32
N LEU A 147 -4.46 4.41 2.69
CA LEU A 147 -4.13 5.64 1.98
C LEU A 147 -3.50 6.64 2.95
N THR A 148 -2.34 7.16 2.59
CA THR A 148 -1.62 8.17 3.38
C THR A 148 -0.84 9.14 2.49
N LYS A 149 -0.59 10.37 2.97
CA LYS A 149 0.33 11.33 2.35
C LYS A 149 1.73 11.25 2.96
N SER A 150 1.90 10.46 4.01
CA SER A 150 3.15 10.34 4.76
C SER A 150 3.96 9.14 4.28
N SER A 151 5.20 9.36 3.83
CA SER A 151 6.13 8.27 3.54
C SER A 151 6.43 7.41 4.78
N ARG A 152 6.38 8.02 5.98
CA ARG A 152 6.55 7.31 7.25
C ARG A 152 5.33 6.44 7.58
N GLY A 153 4.10 6.95 7.37
CA GLY A 153 2.88 6.18 7.52
C GLY A 153 2.85 4.98 6.57
N PHE A 154 3.28 5.20 5.33
CA PHE A 154 3.40 4.13 4.33
C PHE A 154 4.43 3.06 4.70
N ASP A 155 5.61 3.43 5.24
CA ASP A 155 6.59 2.47 5.76
C ASP A 155 6.07 1.71 6.98
N LEU A 156 5.39 2.42 7.89
CA LEU A 156 4.82 1.83 9.10
C LEU A 156 3.80 0.75 8.76
N ILE A 157 2.85 1.04 7.87
CA ILE A 157 1.81 0.05 7.52
C ILE A 157 2.41 -1.17 6.81
N LYS A 158 3.40 -0.99 5.93
CA LYS A 158 4.11 -2.11 5.31
C LYS A 158 4.86 -2.95 6.34
N THR A 159 5.43 -2.32 7.35
CA THR A 159 6.09 -3.02 8.46
C THR A 159 5.09 -3.84 9.27
N ILE A 160 3.92 -3.27 9.60
CA ILE A 160 2.83 -3.97 10.29
C ILE A 160 2.39 -5.18 9.45
N TYR A 161 2.10 -4.99 8.17
CA TYR A 161 1.69 -6.09 7.28
C TYR A 161 2.74 -7.20 7.21
N ASN A 162 4.04 -6.83 7.15
CA ASN A 162 5.12 -7.80 7.16
C ASN A 162 5.23 -8.57 8.49
N ASP A 163 4.93 -7.93 9.62
CA ASP A 163 4.99 -8.58 10.94
C ASP A 163 3.90 -9.65 11.09
N PHE A 164 2.78 -9.52 10.39
CA PHE A 164 1.76 -10.57 10.27
C PHE A 164 2.17 -11.73 9.35
N ALA A 165 3.26 -11.61 8.59
CA ALA A 165 3.75 -12.70 7.74
C ALA A 165 4.06 -13.99 8.49
N ASN A 166 4.37 -13.90 9.79
CA ASN A 166 4.62 -15.07 10.65
C ASN A 166 3.35 -15.83 11.06
N VAL A 167 2.15 -15.29 10.77
CA VAL A 167 0.85 -15.87 11.11
C VAL A 167 -0.01 -16.13 9.86
N GLY A 168 0.61 -16.54 8.75
CA GLY A 168 -0.08 -16.92 7.53
C GLY A 168 -0.13 -15.86 6.43
N THR A 169 0.52 -14.71 6.60
CA THR A 169 0.59 -13.70 5.55
C THR A 169 1.62 -14.07 4.50
N VAL A 170 1.21 -14.00 3.24
CA VAL A 170 2.09 -14.15 2.07
C VAL A 170 2.41 -12.77 1.52
N PHE A 171 3.69 -12.53 1.30
CA PHE A 171 4.18 -11.32 0.68
C PHE A 171 4.83 -11.64 -0.66
N ASP A 172 4.28 -11.14 -1.76
CA ASP A 172 4.82 -11.34 -3.11
C ASP A 172 5.92 -10.33 -3.50
N GLY A 173 6.17 -9.36 -2.64
CA GLY A 173 7.22 -8.35 -2.80
C GLY A 173 6.84 -7.17 -3.69
N VAL A 174 5.88 -7.31 -4.59
CA VAL A 174 5.56 -6.30 -5.59
C VAL A 174 4.20 -5.66 -5.34
N ASN A 175 3.15 -6.47 -5.24
CA ASN A 175 1.79 -5.96 -5.29
C ASN A 175 1.15 -5.77 -3.92
N THR A 176 1.03 -6.84 -3.12
CA THR A 176 0.24 -6.80 -1.89
C THR A 176 0.69 -7.83 -0.87
N TYR A 177 0.27 -7.60 0.36
CA TYR A 177 0.25 -8.63 1.38
C TYR A 177 -1.05 -9.42 1.30
N THR A 178 -0.98 -10.74 1.39
CA THR A 178 -2.15 -11.64 1.37
C THR A 178 -2.17 -12.48 2.63
N PHE A 179 -3.28 -12.47 3.35
CA PHE A 179 -3.52 -13.34 4.48
C PHE A 179 -4.18 -14.62 3.99
N ASP A 180 -3.55 -15.76 4.24
CA ASP A 180 -4.01 -17.08 3.86
C ASP A 180 -4.13 -17.96 5.11
N VAL A 181 -5.37 -18.25 5.52
CA VAL A 181 -5.69 -19.04 6.71
C VAL A 181 -5.15 -20.46 6.61
N LYS A 182 -5.08 -21.05 5.41
CA LYS A 182 -4.54 -22.41 5.19
C LYS A 182 -3.08 -22.54 5.64
N LYS A 183 -2.31 -21.47 5.56
CA LYS A 183 -0.90 -21.45 5.98
C LYS A 183 -0.72 -21.45 7.50
N ILE A 184 -1.75 -21.07 8.26
CA ILE A 184 -1.74 -21.17 9.73
C ILE A 184 -1.93 -22.63 10.14
N THR A 185 -2.84 -23.34 9.45
CA THR A 185 -3.22 -24.72 9.81
C THR A 185 -2.27 -25.77 9.25
N ASN A 186 -1.61 -25.47 8.14
CA ASN A 186 -0.59 -26.33 7.51
C ASN A 186 0.68 -25.53 7.21
N PRO A 187 1.58 -25.37 8.18
CA PRO A 187 2.91 -24.81 7.91
C PRO A 187 3.72 -25.84 7.10
N ILE A 188 3.43 -25.94 5.81
CA ILE A 188 4.34 -26.63 4.89
C ILE A 188 5.60 -25.78 4.95
N ALA A 189 6.70 -26.38 5.42
CA ALA A 189 8.01 -25.79 5.25
C ALA A 189 8.13 -25.42 3.76
N ASP A 190 8.09 -24.12 3.47
CA ASP A 190 8.25 -23.63 2.10
C ASP A 190 9.58 -24.20 1.61
N LEU A 191 9.55 -25.16 0.68
CA LEU A 191 10.73 -25.79 0.09
C LEU A 191 11.65 -24.73 -0.56
N PHE A 192 11.09 -23.53 -0.78
CA PHE A 192 11.79 -22.34 -1.28
C PHE A 192 11.52 -21.19 -0.31
N ASP A 193 12.57 -20.59 0.17
CA ASP A 193 12.48 -19.38 0.99
C ASP A 193 11.95 -18.21 0.14
N MET A 194 10.64 -18.06 0.07
CA MET A 194 9.98 -16.97 -0.67
C MET A 194 10.44 -15.60 -0.17
N LYS A 195 10.84 -15.47 1.10
CA LYS A 195 11.41 -14.25 1.64
C LYS A 195 12.75 -13.95 0.98
N ALA A 196 13.61 -14.96 0.82
CA ALA A 196 14.89 -14.77 0.13
C ALA A 196 14.71 -14.37 -1.33
N LEU A 197 13.79 -15.02 -2.05
CA LEU A 197 13.49 -14.69 -3.45
C LEU A 197 12.96 -13.27 -3.61
N ASN A 198 12.09 -12.82 -2.71
CA ASN A 198 11.57 -11.44 -2.74
C ASN A 198 12.67 -10.40 -2.43
N ILE A 199 13.59 -10.72 -1.53
CA ILE A 199 14.75 -9.85 -1.25
C ILE A 199 15.68 -9.76 -2.46
N ASP A 200 15.90 -10.86 -3.18
CA ASP A 200 16.74 -10.85 -4.38
C ASP A 200 16.10 -10.05 -5.51
N LYS A 201 14.79 -10.14 -5.68
CA LYS A 201 14.07 -9.23 -6.61
C LYS A 201 14.26 -7.77 -6.24
N LEU A 202 14.09 -7.40 -4.97
CA LEU A 202 14.30 -6.03 -4.52
C LEU A 202 15.75 -5.58 -4.76
N LYS A 203 16.72 -6.44 -4.43
CA LYS A 203 18.14 -6.19 -4.66
C LYS A 203 18.43 -5.85 -6.12
N ASP A 204 17.89 -6.65 -7.05
CA ASP A 204 18.10 -6.44 -8.48
C ASP A 204 17.38 -5.16 -8.99
N MET A 205 16.18 -4.88 -8.48
CA MET A 205 15.46 -3.62 -8.78
C MET A 205 16.28 -2.40 -8.35
N ILE A 206 16.80 -2.41 -7.11
CA ILE A 206 17.62 -1.32 -6.57
C ILE A 206 18.89 -1.15 -7.41
N TYR A 207 19.63 -2.23 -7.65
CA TYR A 207 20.87 -2.14 -8.43
C TYR A 207 20.63 -1.59 -9.83
N LYS A 208 19.59 -2.03 -10.50
CA LYS A 208 19.22 -1.53 -11.83
C LYS A 208 18.88 -0.02 -11.83
N ALA A 209 18.18 0.46 -10.79
CA ALA A 209 17.71 1.84 -10.71
C ALA A 209 18.82 2.83 -10.28
N TYR A 210 19.80 2.35 -9.51
CA TYR A 210 20.79 3.22 -8.85
C TYR A 210 22.24 2.96 -9.26
N ARG A 211 22.50 2.09 -10.21
CA ARG A 211 23.84 1.83 -10.73
C ARG A 211 24.54 3.12 -11.13
N GLY A 212 25.79 3.30 -10.67
CA GLY A 212 26.61 4.49 -10.92
C GLY A 212 26.21 5.74 -10.13
N LYS A 213 25.24 5.63 -9.21
CA LYS A 213 24.78 6.76 -8.37
C LYS A 213 25.40 6.70 -6.98
N MET A 214 25.43 7.88 -6.33
CA MET A 214 25.79 8.04 -4.92
C MET A 214 24.71 8.84 -4.21
N LEU A 215 24.15 8.29 -3.10
CA LEU A 215 23.11 8.93 -2.32
C LEU A 215 23.03 8.30 -0.92
N SER A 216 22.28 8.93 0.00
CA SER A 216 22.05 8.31 1.31
C SER A 216 21.13 7.10 1.22
N ALA A 217 21.31 6.15 2.15
CA ALA A 217 20.42 4.98 2.24
C ALA A 217 18.96 5.38 2.55
N PHE A 218 18.77 6.49 3.28
CA PHE A 218 17.45 7.02 3.55
C PHE A 218 16.80 7.60 2.28
N ASP A 219 17.52 8.39 1.49
CA ASP A 219 16.96 9.00 0.29
C ASP A 219 16.62 7.94 -0.76
N LEU A 220 17.48 6.91 -0.93
CA LEU A 220 17.17 5.75 -1.75
C LEU A 220 15.87 5.08 -1.30
N PHE A 221 15.75 4.82 0.01
CA PHE A 221 14.56 4.17 0.54
C PHE A 221 13.31 5.03 0.33
N ASP A 222 13.36 6.33 0.66
CA ASP A 222 12.21 7.24 0.56
C ASP A 222 11.73 7.40 -0.89
N GLU A 223 12.67 7.45 -1.84
CA GLU A 223 12.36 7.52 -3.27
C GLU A 223 11.80 6.19 -3.81
N HIS A 224 12.49 5.08 -3.53
CA HIS A 224 12.19 3.79 -4.14
C HIS A 224 11.04 3.02 -3.47
N GLN A 225 10.70 3.33 -2.22
CA GLN A 225 9.68 2.56 -1.48
C GLN A 225 8.29 2.56 -2.13
N ILE A 226 8.01 3.51 -3.03
CA ILE A 226 6.75 3.56 -3.80
C ILE A 226 6.68 2.47 -4.89
N SER A 227 7.82 1.92 -5.28
CA SER A 227 7.92 0.92 -6.35
C SER A 227 7.42 -0.47 -5.95
N GLY A 228 7.04 -0.66 -4.68
CA GLY A 228 6.52 -1.92 -4.17
C GLY A 228 6.22 -1.89 -2.67
N ASN A 229 5.77 -3.02 -2.16
CA ASN A 229 5.34 -3.14 -0.76
C ASN A 229 6.47 -3.59 0.19
N TYR A 230 7.72 -3.44 -0.22
CA TYR A 230 8.87 -3.72 0.63
C TYR A 230 8.97 -2.71 1.78
N CYS A 231 9.08 -3.20 3.03
CA CYS A 231 9.33 -2.35 4.18
C CYS A 231 10.84 -2.09 4.38
N ARG A 232 11.17 -1.16 5.24
CA ARG A 232 12.54 -0.73 5.53
C ARG A 232 13.51 -1.88 5.83
N ARG A 233 13.08 -2.94 6.52
CA ARG A 233 13.91 -4.12 6.82
C ARG A 233 14.35 -4.84 5.55
N HIS A 234 13.47 -4.97 4.56
CA HIS A 234 13.80 -5.60 3.28
C HIS A 234 14.89 -4.82 2.54
N TYR A 235 14.79 -3.48 2.52
CA TYR A 235 15.82 -2.63 1.93
C TYR A 235 17.18 -2.81 2.62
N ALA A 236 17.21 -2.81 3.95
CA ALA A 236 18.46 -3.01 4.69
C ALA A 236 19.12 -4.35 4.35
N ILE A 237 18.34 -5.43 4.21
CA ILE A 237 18.87 -6.75 3.82
C ILE A 237 19.36 -6.74 2.37
N ALA A 238 18.57 -6.19 1.44
CA ALA A 238 18.92 -6.13 0.01
C ALA A 238 20.21 -5.33 -0.22
N LEU A 239 20.35 -4.18 0.44
CA LEU A 239 21.56 -3.34 0.34
C LEU A 239 22.78 -4.02 0.94
N ARG A 240 22.66 -4.74 2.07
CA ARG A 240 23.77 -5.52 2.63
C ARG A 240 24.19 -6.66 1.71
N LYS A 241 23.25 -7.31 1.01
CA LYS A 241 23.57 -8.31 -0.03
C LYS A 241 24.37 -7.67 -1.16
N LEU A 242 23.99 -6.47 -1.64
CA LEU A 242 24.75 -5.75 -2.66
C LEU A 242 26.17 -5.41 -2.20
N CYS A 243 26.35 -5.04 -0.91
CA CYS A 243 27.69 -4.83 -0.35
C CYS A 243 28.51 -6.12 -0.37
N SER A 244 27.92 -7.26 0.03
CA SER A 244 28.62 -8.55 0.02
C SER A 244 28.96 -9.06 -1.39
N GLU A 245 28.21 -8.62 -2.41
CA GLU A 245 28.47 -8.90 -3.82
C GLU A 245 29.47 -7.90 -4.47
N ASN A 246 30.03 -6.96 -3.72
CA ASN A 246 30.89 -5.88 -4.19
C ASN A 246 30.24 -4.97 -5.26
N LYS A 247 28.93 -4.89 -5.29
CA LYS A 247 28.14 -4.02 -6.18
C LYS A 247 27.77 -2.69 -5.55
N LEU A 248 28.03 -2.55 -4.25
CA LEU A 248 27.69 -1.39 -3.44
C LEU A 248 28.75 -1.18 -2.37
N GLN A 249 29.26 0.04 -2.28
CA GLN A 249 30.10 0.51 -1.17
C GLN A 249 29.25 1.38 -0.24
N SER A 250 29.40 1.22 1.07
CA SER A 250 28.71 2.03 2.07
C SER A 250 29.70 2.65 3.03
N THR A 251 29.49 3.93 3.34
CA THR A 251 30.26 4.69 4.31
C THR A 251 29.35 5.46 5.24
N PHE A 252 29.76 5.62 6.50
CA PHE A 252 29.00 6.41 7.47
C PHE A 252 29.68 7.77 7.66
N THR A 253 28.88 8.84 7.70
CA THR A 253 29.35 10.22 7.93
C THR A 253 29.28 10.62 9.40
N ASP A 254 28.51 9.88 10.22
CA ASP A 254 28.50 10.04 11.67
C ASP A 254 29.71 9.31 12.29
N ASN A 255 30.49 9.91 13.12
CA ASN A 255 31.70 9.33 13.74
C ASN A 255 31.40 8.19 14.73
N LYS A 256 30.39 7.33 14.42
CA LYS A 256 29.97 6.20 15.26
C LYS A 256 30.46 4.87 14.70
N ASN A 257 30.74 3.93 15.60
CA ASN A 257 31.00 2.55 15.22
C ASN A 257 29.66 1.84 14.92
N HIS A 258 29.50 1.42 13.67
CA HIS A 258 28.31 0.66 13.24
C HIS A 258 28.65 -0.83 13.12
N SER A 259 27.85 -1.68 13.73
CA SER A 259 27.98 -3.15 13.68
C SER A 259 27.55 -3.76 12.37
N VAL A 260 26.94 -2.97 11.48
CA VAL A 260 26.39 -3.41 10.19
C VAL A 260 26.88 -2.52 9.05
N SER A 261 27.03 -3.10 7.87
CA SER A 261 27.50 -2.37 6.68
C SER A 261 26.49 -1.33 6.19
N VAL A 262 25.19 -1.54 6.38
CA VAL A 262 24.15 -0.60 5.93
C VAL A 262 23.07 -0.41 6.98
N LEU A 263 22.77 0.87 7.25
CA LEU A 263 21.57 1.34 7.98
C LEU A 263 20.76 2.25 7.07
N ILE A 264 19.45 2.19 7.16
CA ILE A 264 18.56 3.12 6.42
C ILE A 264 18.53 4.46 7.18
N SER A 265 19.57 5.25 6.99
CA SER A 265 19.75 6.58 7.59
C SER A 265 20.34 7.56 6.59
N LYS A 266 20.27 8.85 6.92
CA LYS A 266 20.90 9.90 6.10
C LYS A 266 22.43 9.87 6.20
N ASP A 267 22.94 9.35 7.30
CA ASP A 267 24.38 9.27 7.55
C ASP A 267 25.06 8.08 6.86
N CYS A 268 24.27 7.13 6.35
CA CYS A 268 24.79 6.00 5.57
C CYS A 268 24.77 6.36 4.08
N ILE A 269 25.93 6.66 3.54
CA ILE A 269 26.10 7.01 2.12
C ILE A 269 26.42 5.75 1.32
N LEU A 270 25.69 5.55 0.23
CA LEU A 270 25.79 4.43 -0.68
C LEU A 270 26.40 4.89 -2.00
N LYS A 271 27.37 4.14 -2.50
CA LYS A 271 27.97 4.33 -3.83
C LYS A 271 27.83 3.02 -4.61
N PHE A 272 27.08 3.06 -5.68
CA PHE A 272 26.84 1.92 -6.58
C PHE A 272 27.92 1.89 -7.68
N ASP A 273 28.40 0.69 -8.00
CA ASP A 273 29.34 0.45 -9.09
C ASP A 273 28.65 0.48 -10.46
#